data_c0469bd8bfae2be29fd4de4557db923e
#
_entry.id   c0469bd8bfae2be29fd4de4557db923e
#
_cell.length_a   1.000
_cell.length_b   1.000
_cell.length_c   1.000
_cell.angle_alpha   90.00
_cell.angle_beta   90.00
_cell.angle_gamma   90.00
#
_symmetry.space_group_name_H-M   'P 1'
#
loop_
_entity.id
_entity.type
_entity.pdbx_description
1 polymer ?
#
loop_
_entity_poly.entity_id
_entity_poly.type
_entity_poly.pdbx_seq_one_letter_code
_entity_poly.pdbx_strand_id
1 'polypeptide(L)'
;MNLTTITLFGLLLGISMAGCEKRFDLSTLPNPQQVPTVGDTSYVELYPPWGGFESPRAILAGNDQLMYVADYARNEIVMLDAGGNVLKRDSRIMHPISIAQNSKLDLYVGGEVIAPNGTDTIGAIYRISLVRFDTTYVSRIDTVIGQFGDTIITPIRRDTSYFADHDLPNAHHRIIWQEPGRPERRYPGIGILPKNAFIVARTGPDNTSFVDPDTRLLRFNSGDTLITPIGDLVTRPSGGTAITDIRYLTGIMVFPSQFDFVVTQSTDGVVYGAVWMAYTSTIDFQGWLPKYDPANGAQRGVDIIHPYLFQNASGAAYDRRRREIFIVDSKLDSVIKFNQRGQLRSESFGRTLTSSSGQLPGLKSPMGIAFSSDCTLYVADTGNKVVRRFKLSIQSTCR
;
A
#
# COMPACT_ATOMS: atom_id res chain seq x y z
N MET A 1 -57.13 28.42 7.11
CA MET A 1 -56.11 27.52 6.54
C MET A 1 -56.70 26.13 6.65
N ASN A 2 -57.17 25.57 5.52
CA ASN A 2 -57.99 24.36 5.50
C ASN A 2 -57.18 23.09 5.81
N LEU A 3 -57.78 22.19 6.55
CA LEU A 3 -57.23 20.90 7.00
C LEU A 3 -56.67 20.04 5.85
N THR A 4 -57.18 20.20 4.63
CA THR A 4 -56.73 19.56 3.39
C THR A 4 -55.34 20.00 2.90
N THR A 5 -54.91 21.24 3.25
CA THR A 5 -53.58 21.74 2.86
C THR A 5 -52.45 21.16 3.75
N ILE A 6 -52.77 20.82 5.00
CA ILE A 6 -51.79 20.23 5.96
C ILE A 6 -51.54 18.77 5.62
N THR A 7 -52.54 18.04 5.16
CA THR A 7 -52.42 16.62 4.75
C THR A 7 -51.61 16.47 3.46
N LEU A 8 -51.72 17.42 2.51
CA LEU A 8 -50.93 17.38 1.27
C LEU A 8 -49.45 17.69 1.49
N PHE A 9 -49.12 18.59 2.45
CA PHE A 9 -47.75 18.94 2.80
C PHE A 9 -47.06 17.81 3.59
N GLY A 10 -47.78 17.09 4.45
CA GLY A 10 -47.30 15.91 5.16
C GLY A 10 -46.99 14.74 4.22
N LEU A 11 -47.78 14.58 3.15
CA LEU A 11 -47.57 13.52 2.16
C LEU A 11 -46.40 13.81 1.24
N LEU A 12 -46.13 15.09 0.90
CA LEU A 12 -44.95 15.47 0.11
C LEU A 12 -43.63 15.36 0.90
N LEU A 13 -43.66 15.60 2.23
CA LEU A 13 -42.44 15.44 3.07
C LEU A 13 -42.12 13.95 3.32
N GLY A 14 -43.09 13.05 3.24
CA GLY A 14 -42.89 11.59 3.43
C GLY A 14 -42.23 10.91 2.21
N ILE A 15 -42.34 11.49 1.03
CA ILE A 15 -41.81 10.89 -0.21
C ILE A 15 -40.29 11.25 -0.44
N SER A 16 -39.82 12.31 0.21
CA SER A 16 -38.41 12.74 0.07
C SER A 16 -37.41 11.94 0.92
N MET A 17 -37.87 11.00 1.76
CA MET A 17 -36.99 10.16 2.59
C MET A 17 -36.76 8.74 2.04
N ALA A 18 -37.37 8.38 0.93
CA ALA A 18 -37.12 7.12 0.25
C ALA A 18 -35.99 7.26 -0.81
N GLY A 19 -34.88 7.88 -0.43
CA GLY A 19 -33.64 7.75 -1.16
C GLY A 19 -33.17 6.31 -1.03
N CYS A 20 -33.44 5.49 -2.05
CA CYS A 20 -32.85 4.16 -2.16
C CYS A 20 -31.32 4.30 -2.23
N GLU A 21 -30.66 4.28 -1.09
CA GLU A 21 -29.26 3.87 -1.04
C GLU A 21 -29.20 2.42 -1.54
N LYS A 22 -28.95 2.27 -2.83
CA LYS A 22 -28.52 0.97 -3.35
C LYS A 22 -27.12 0.71 -2.80
N ARG A 23 -27.06 0.15 -1.59
CA ARG A 23 -25.82 -0.47 -1.11
C ARG A 23 -25.44 -1.53 -2.12
N PHE A 24 -24.17 -1.53 -2.52
CA PHE A 24 -23.64 -2.60 -3.35
C PHE A 24 -23.89 -3.93 -2.64
N ASP A 25 -24.72 -4.76 -3.26
CA ASP A 25 -25.06 -6.07 -2.69
C ASP A 25 -23.93 -7.06 -3.02
N LEU A 26 -23.11 -7.34 -2.01
CA LEU A 26 -22.04 -8.31 -2.12
C LEU A 26 -22.54 -9.74 -2.40
N SER A 27 -23.85 -10.01 -2.22
CA SER A 27 -24.42 -11.30 -2.60
C SER A 27 -24.50 -11.47 -4.12
N THR A 28 -24.40 -10.36 -4.88
CA THR A 28 -24.30 -10.38 -6.35
C THR A 28 -22.90 -10.68 -6.87
N LEU A 29 -21.87 -10.63 -6.00
CA LEU A 29 -20.57 -11.18 -6.36
C LEU A 29 -20.70 -12.68 -6.58
N PRO A 30 -20.03 -13.23 -7.60
CA PRO A 30 -20.05 -14.68 -7.83
C PRO A 30 -19.72 -15.40 -6.53
N ASN A 31 -20.62 -16.27 -6.08
CA ASN A 31 -20.41 -17.03 -4.86
C ASN A 31 -19.16 -17.91 -5.06
N PRO A 32 -18.09 -17.73 -4.28
CA PRO A 32 -16.88 -18.52 -4.41
C PRO A 32 -17.07 -20.00 -4.06
N GLN A 33 -18.31 -20.43 -3.71
CA GLN A 33 -18.65 -21.83 -3.47
C GLN A 33 -18.75 -22.69 -4.74
N GLN A 34 -18.69 -22.12 -5.93
CA GLN A 34 -18.56 -22.93 -7.13
C GLN A 34 -17.11 -23.43 -7.20
N VAL A 35 -16.92 -24.71 -6.95
CA VAL A 35 -15.68 -25.41 -7.33
C VAL A 35 -15.42 -25.05 -8.79
N PRO A 36 -14.25 -24.45 -9.10
CA PRO A 36 -13.99 -24.02 -10.47
C PRO A 36 -14.14 -25.23 -11.39
N THR A 37 -15.11 -25.19 -12.29
CA THR A 37 -15.17 -26.15 -13.38
C THR A 37 -13.97 -25.93 -14.27
N VAL A 38 -13.48 -26.99 -14.91
CA VAL A 38 -12.34 -26.92 -15.83
C VAL A 38 -12.63 -25.82 -16.86
N GLY A 39 -11.93 -24.66 -16.73
CA GLY A 39 -12.17 -23.49 -17.56
C GLY A 39 -12.40 -22.18 -16.77
N ASP A 40 -12.78 -22.24 -15.49
CA ASP A 40 -12.93 -21.05 -14.68
C ASP A 40 -11.58 -20.52 -14.17
N THR A 41 -11.34 -19.24 -14.42
CA THR A 41 -10.13 -18.57 -13.94
C THR A 41 -10.38 -18.06 -12.52
N SER A 42 -9.71 -18.64 -11.53
CA SER A 42 -9.83 -18.25 -10.12
C SER A 42 -8.47 -18.19 -9.44
N TYR A 43 -8.39 -17.48 -8.32
CA TYR A 43 -7.21 -17.50 -7.46
C TYR A 43 -7.32 -18.69 -6.50
N VAL A 44 -6.32 -19.59 -6.57
CA VAL A 44 -6.21 -20.79 -5.72
C VAL A 44 -5.14 -20.55 -4.68
N GLU A 45 -5.46 -20.86 -3.42
CA GLU A 45 -4.50 -20.75 -2.33
C GLU A 45 -3.38 -21.79 -2.42
N LEU A 46 -2.16 -21.34 -2.22
CA LEU A 46 -0.97 -22.19 -2.05
C LEU A 46 -0.84 -22.57 -0.58
N TYR A 47 -1.24 -23.76 -0.26
CA TYR A 47 -1.19 -24.29 1.10
C TYR A 47 0.20 -24.93 1.40
N PRO A 48 0.69 -24.89 2.65
CA PRO A 48 0.13 -24.21 3.82
C PRO A 48 0.38 -22.70 3.81
N PRO A 49 -0.47 -21.89 4.48
CA PRO A 49 -0.19 -20.48 4.71
C PRO A 49 1.06 -20.31 5.59
N TRP A 50 1.73 -19.19 5.47
CA TRP A 50 2.88 -18.87 6.31
C TRP A 50 2.42 -18.39 7.68
N GLY A 51 2.83 -19.09 8.73
CA GLY A 51 2.52 -18.76 10.12
C GLY A 51 3.66 -18.08 10.86
N GLY A 52 3.50 -17.97 12.19
CA GLY A 52 4.53 -17.42 13.06
C GLY A 52 4.42 -15.90 13.26
N PHE A 53 3.30 -15.29 12.88
CA PHE A 53 2.97 -13.89 13.10
C PHE A 53 1.93 -13.72 14.21
N GLU A 54 1.81 -12.49 14.73
CA GLU A 54 0.79 -12.12 15.72
C GLU A 54 -0.25 -11.17 15.12
N SER A 55 0.20 -10.16 14.36
CA SER A 55 -0.66 -9.19 13.68
C SER A 55 0.04 -8.67 12.41
N PRO A 56 0.18 -9.51 11.35
CA PRO A 56 0.80 -9.07 10.13
C PRO A 56 -0.09 -8.02 9.45
N ARG A 57 0.40 -6.78 9.32
CA ARG A 57 -0.37 -5.65 8.77
C ARG A 57 0.05 -5.22 7.38
N ALA A 58 1.33 -5.33 7.07
CA ALA A 58 1.82 -5.03 5.74
C ALA A 58 2.71 -6.16 5.23
N ILE A 59 2.69 -6.37 3.93
CA ILE A 59 3.56 -7.32 3.24
C ILE A 59 4.12 -6.66 1.99
N LEU A 60 5.37 -6.94 1.70
CA LEU A 60 6.09 -6.43 0.54
C LEU A 60 6.81 -7.58 -0.16
N ALA A 61 6.63 -7.68 -1.47
CA ALA A 61 7.51 -8.44 -2.34
C ALA A 61 8.66 -7.53 -2.77
N GLY A 62 9.84 -7.75 -2.23
CA GLY A 62 11.00 -6.91 -2.44
C GLY A 62 11.58 -7.01 -3.85
N ASN A 63 12.34 -5.98 -4.25
CA ASN A 63 13.10 -5.96 -5.51
C ASN A 63 14.27 -6.96 -5.49
N ASP A 64 14.67 -7.42 -4.32
CA ASP A 64 15.67 -8.45 -4.03
C ASP A 64 15.08 -9.87 -4.01
N GLN A 65 13.82 -10.03 -4.40
CA GLN A 65 13.07 -11.29 -4.42
C GLN A 65 12.80 -11.87 -3.01
N LEU A 66 13.04 -11.11 -1.97
CA LEU A 66 12.67 -11.48 -0.61
C LEU A 66 11.29 -10.92 -0.24
N MET A 67 10.68 -11.53 0.75
CA MET A 67 9.41 -11.07 1.29
C MET A 67 9.64 -10.40 2.63
N TYR A 68 8.97 -9.28 2.85
CA TYR A 68 9.04 -8.54 4.10
C TYR A 68 7.64 -8.40 4.68
N VAL A 69 7.48 -8.74 5.95
CA VAL A 69 6.20 -8.66 6.66
C VAL A 69 6.37 -7.74 7.87
N ALA A 70 5.50 -6.75 7.99
CA ALA A 70 5.39 -5.92 9.17
C ALA A 70 4.42 -6.57 10.16
N ASP A 71 4.94 -7.14 11.25
CA ASP A 71 4.15 -7.73 12.33
C ASP A 71 3.96 -6.72 13.45
N TYR A 72 2.81 -6.06 13.44
CA TYR A 72 2.47 -4.97 14.33
C TYR A 72 2.55 -5.35 15.82
N ALA A 73 1.94 -6.46 16.20
CA ALA A 73 1.83 -6.84 17.60
C ALA A 73 3.15 -7.37 18.19
N ARG A 74 4.04 -7.89 17.34
CA ARG A 74 5.38 -8.32 17.76
C ARG A 74 6.43 -7.23 17.69
N ASN A 75 6.10 -6.06 17.13
CA ASN A 75 7.07 -5.00 16.84
C ASN A 75 8.22 -5.50 15.97
N GLU A 76 7.93 -6.26 14.91
CA GLU A 76 8.93 -6.89 14.08
C GLU A 76 8.74 -6.63 12.59
N ILE A 77 9.85 -6.45 11.88
CA ILE A 77 9.93 -6.66 10.44
C ILE A 77 10.53 -8.04 10.22
N VAL A 78 9.78 -8.92 9.56
CA VAL A 78 10.21 -10.29 9.27
C VAL A 78 10.61 -10.40 7.82
N MET A 79 11.83 -10.85 7.56
CA MET A 79 12.36 -11.13 6.24
C MET A 79 12.26 -12.63 5.97
N LEU A 80 11.66 -13.01 4.84
CA LEU A 80 11.43 -14.38 4.44
C LEU A 80 11.95 -14.62 3.02
N ASP A 81 12.26 -15.87 2.72
CA ASP A 81 12.48 -16.31 1.35
C ASP A 81 11.14 -16.57 0.62
N ALA A 82 11.20 -16.89 -0.66
CA ALA A 82 10.02 -17.22 -1.48
C ALA A 82 9.27 -18.49 -1.00
N GLY A 83 9.91 -19.34 -0.22
CA GLY A 83 9.30 -20.53 0.40
C GLY A 83 8.53 -20.20 1.68
N GLY A 84 8.79 -19.04 2.28
CA GLY A 84 8.22 -18.61 3.56
C GLY A 84 9.08 -18.95 4.77
N ASN A 85 10.33 -19.39 4.53
CA ASN A 85 11.26 -19.60 5.62
C ASN A 85 11.73 -18.24 6.14
N VAL A 86 11.67 -18.05 7.46
CA VAL A 86 12.15 -16.84 8.10
C VAL A 86 13.67 -16.79 8.03
N LEU A 87 14.19 -15.79 7.35
CA LEU A 87 15.63 -15.54 7.24
C LEU A 87 16.14 -14.68 8.39
N LYS A 88 15.46 -13.57 8.66
CA LYS A 88 15.84 -12.59 9.69
C LYS A 88 14.61 -11.91 10.30
N ARG A 89 14.77 -11.36 11.50
CA ARG A 89 13.78 -10.53 12.20
C ARG A 89 14.46 -9.27 12.72
N ASP A 90 13.78 -8.14 12.64
CA ASP A 90 14.22 -6.85 13.20
C ASP A 90 13.14 -6.30 14.12
N SER A 91 13.41 -6.19 15.41
CA SER A 91 12.49 -5.73 16.43
C SER A 91 12.76 -4.28 16.93
N ARG A 92 13.53 -3.50 16.17
CA ARG A 92 13.88 -2.13 16.53
C ARG A 92 12.80 -1.10 16.21
N ILE A 93 11.77 -1.47 15.45
CA ILE A 93 10.67 -0.59 15.06
C ILE A 93 9.40 -1.03 15.76
N MET A 94 8.83 -0.11 16.55
CA MET A 94 7.58 -0.36 17.26
C MET A 94 6.39 -0.26 16.30
N HIS A 95 5.42 -1.13 16.48
CA HIS A 95 4.12 -1.13 15.77
C HIS A 95 4.26 -0.84 14.26
N PRO A 96 5.04 -1.62 13.49
CA PRO A 96 5.19 -1.38 12.06
C PRO A 96 3.87 -1.64 11.33
N ILE A 97 3.42 -0.67 10.51
CA ILE A 97 2.11 -0.70 9.82
C ILE A 97 2.20 -0.59 8.32
N SER A 98 3.32 -0.13 7.77
CA SER A 98 3.55 -0.03 6.34
C SER A 98 5.01 -0.32 6.01
N ILE A 99 5.24 -0.83 4.80
CA ILE A 99 6.58 -1.17 4.32
C ILE A 99 6.66 -0.98 2.80
N ALA A 100 7.74 -0.38 2.32
CA ALA A 100 8.04 -0.22 0.91
C ALA A 100 9.56 -0.35 0.68
N GLN A 101 9.99 -0.62 -0.56
CA GLN A 101 11.40 -0.73 -0.90
C GLN A 101 11.71 0.09 -2.14
N ASN A 102 12.81 0.85 -2.10
CA ASN A 102 13.27 1.60 -3.25
C ASN A 102 14.18 0.76 -4.18
N SER A 103 14.64 1.34 -5.29
CA SER A 103 15.51 0.64 -6.24
C SER A 103 16.94 0.39 -5.71
N LYS A 104 17.31 1.00 -4.59
CA LYS A 104 18.58 0.76 -3.89
C LYS A 104 18.47 -0.29 -2.79
N LEU A 105 17.34 -0.99 -2.72
CA LEU A 105 16.98 -1.97 -1.70
C LEU A 105 16.80 -1.40 -0.28
N ASP A 106 16.75 -0.07 -0.10
CA ASP A 106 16.40 0.49 1.19
C ASP A 106 14.93 0.24 1.49
N LEU A 107 14.63 -0.23 2.70
CA LEU A 107 13.26 -0.36 3.19
C LEU A 107 12.82 0.95 3.85
N TYR A 108 11.60 1.36 3.55
CA TYR A 108 10.89 2.44 4.23
C TYR A 108 9.77 1.81 5.06
N VAL A 109 9.73 2.12 6.34
CA VAL A 109 8.78 1.52 7.29
C VAL A 109 8.07 2.62 8.05
N GLY A 110 6.74 2.60 8.00
CA GLY A 110 5.92 3.39 8.91
C GLY A 110 5.69 2.61 10.20
N GLY A 111 6.05 3.19 11.31
CA GLY A 111 5.91 2.59 12.64
C GLY A 111 5.81 3.66 13.71
N GLU A 112 6.18 3.32 14.92
CA GLU A 112 6.17 4.22 16.07
C GLU A 112 7.53 4.28 16.75
N VAL A 113 7.76 5.36 17.48
CA VAL A 113 8.93 5.58 18.33
C VAL A 113 8.47 6.18 19.67
N ILE A 114 9.22 5.95 20.71
CA ILE A 114 8.98 6.61 22.01
C ILE A 114 9.25 8.10 21.85
N ALA A 115 8.27 8.92 22.23
CA ALA A 115 8.39 10.38 22.19
C ALA A 115 9.51 10.88 23.13
N PRO A 116 10.04 12.10 22.89
CA PRO A 116 11.08 12.68 23.75
C PRO A 116 10.69 12.81 25.23
N ASN A 117 9.38 12.79 25.54
CA ASN A 117 8.88 12.77 26.94
C ASN A 117 9.05 11.41 27.66
N GLY A 118 9.43 10.36 26.92
CA GLY A 118 9.69 9.02 27.46
C GLY A 118 8.46 8.18 27.79
N THR A 119 7.25 8.69 27.60
CA THR A 119 5.98 8.02 27.96
C THR A 119 5.09 7.71 26.79
N ASP A 120 4.99 8.64 25.85
CA ASP A 120 4.09 8.53 24.69
C ASP A 120 4.78 7.89 23.50
N THR A 121 4.00 7.32 22.59
CA THR A 121 4.49 6.88 21.29
C THR A 121 4.02 7.85 20.21
N ILE A 122 4.89 8.16 19.26
CA ILE A 122 4.61 8.98 18.10
C ILE A 122 4.85 8.19 16.83
N GLY A 123 4.08 8.49 15.79
CA GLY A 123 4.33 7.91 14.48
C GLY A 123 5.67 8.37 13.91
N ALA A 124 6.38 7.44 13.28
CA ALA A 124 7.66 7.68 12.66
C ALA A 124 7.79 6.95 11.33
N ILE A 125 8.59 7.50 10.42
CA ILE A 125 9.01 6.84 9.20
C ILE A 125 10.49 6.51 9.33
N TYR A 126 10.80 5.23 9.14
CA TYR A 126 12.16 4.71 9.18
C TYR A 126 12.67 4.40 7.79
N ARG A 127 13.98 4.53 7.60
CA ARG A 127 14.70 3.98 6.46
C ARG A 127 15.74 3.00 6.96
N ILE A 128 15.72 1.78 6.42
CA ILE A 128 16.65 0.70 6.70
C ILE A 128 17.48 0.46 5.44
N SER A 129 18.78 0.62 5.51
CA SER A 129 19.68 0.42 4.37
C SER A 129 20.21 -1.00 4.36
N LEU A 130 19.74 -1.83 3.40
CA LEU A 130 20.15 -3.23 3.24
C LEU A 130 21.42 -3.40 2.38
N VAL A 131 21.94 -2.32 1.81
CA VAL A 131 23.15 -2.36 0.99
C VAL A 131 24.30 -1.75 1.76
N ARG A 132 25.34 -2.52 1.97
CA ARG A 132 26.63 -2.02 2.43
C ARG A 132 27.51 -1.63 1.25
N PHE A 133 28.21 -0.51 1.40
CA PHE A 133 29.27 -0.11 0.50
C PHE A 133 30.58 -0.56 1.14
N ASP A 134 31.23 -1.55 0.56
CA ASP A 134 32.60 -1.86 0.91
C ASP A 134 33.52 -1.16 -0.09
N THR A 135 34.23 -0.12 0.38
CA THR A 135 35.22 0.58 -0.41
C THR A 135 36.53 -0.09 -0.15
N THR A 136 36.84 -1.14 -0.87
CA THR A 136 38.20 -1.72 -0.89
C THR A 136 39.11 -0.75 -1.63
N TYR A 137 39.97 -0.11 -0.89
CA TYR A 137 41.10 0.63 -1.46
C TYR A 137 42.14 -0.38 -1.96
N VAL A 138 42.08 -0.74 -3.22
CA VAL A 138 43.20 -1.42 -3.84
C VAL A 138 44.25 -0.34 -4.15
N SER A 139 45.16 -0.12 -3.20
CA SER A 139 46.35 0.70 -3.44
C SER A 139 47.32 -0.10 -4.28
N ARG A 140 47.10 -0.22 -5.56
CA ARG A 140 48.11 -0.63 -6.53
C ARG A 140 48.76 0.66 -7.03
N ILE A 141 49.95 0.96 -6.56
CA ILE A 141 50.78 2.02 -7.10
C ILE A 141 51.48 1.43 -8.32
N ASP A 142 50.99 1.71 -9.51
CA ASP A 142 51.80 1.48 -10.72
C ASP A 142 52.75 2.66 -10.86
N THR A 143 54.01 2.39 -10.58
CA THR A 143 55.07 3.35 -10.80
C THR A 143 55.46 3.25 -12.26
N VAL A 144 55.02 4.20 -13.07
CA VAL A 144 55.50 4.35 -14.45
C VAL A 144 56.64 5.34 -14.43
N ILE A 145 57.81 4.90 -14.85
CA ILE A 145 58.96 5.79 -15.05
C ILE A 145 58.69 6.49 -16.38
N GLY A 146 58.48 7.80 -16.34
CA GLY A 146 58.28 8.62 -17.51
C GLY A 146 59.58 8.74 -18.33
N GLN A 147 59.46 9.20 -19.56
CA GLN A 147 60.56 9.33 -20.54
C GLN A 147 61.69 10.24 -20.07
N PHE A 148 61.48 10.97 -18.99
CA PHE A 148 62.51 11.88 -18.36
C PHE A 148 62.93 11.43 -16.95
N GLY A 149 62.67 10.18 -16.57
CA GLY A 149 62.97 9.65 -15.23
C GLY A 149 62.06 10.07 -14.11
N ASP A 150 60.97 10.71 -14.42
CA ASP A 150 59.96 11.13 -13.45
C ASP A 150 59.10 9.94 -12.99
N THR A 151 58.86 9.83 -11.70
CA THR A 151 57.95 8.82 -11.14
C THR A 151 56.51 9.35 -11.22
N ILE A 152 55.74 8.86 -12.18
CA ILE A 152 54.32 9.18 -12.26
C ILE A 152 53.54 8.21 -11.36
N ILE A 153 53.04 8.71 -10.26
CA ILE A 153 52.13 7.97 -9.37
C ILE A 153 50.72 8.12 -9.90
N THR A 154 50.18 7.10 -10.56
CA THR A 154 48.80 7.09 -10.98
C THR A 154 47.96 6.44 -9.86
N PRO A 155 47.04 7.17 -9.20
CA PRO A 155 46.15 6.55 -8.23
C PRO A 155 45.20 5.60 -8.97
N ILE A 156 45.35 4.33 -8.68
CA ILE A 156 44.55 3.29 -9.33
C ILE A 156 43.18 3.16 -8.63
N ARG A 157 42.20 3.31 -9.47
CA ARG A 157 40.81 2.85 -9.45
C ARG A 157 40.25 2.44 -8.07
N ARG A 158 39.34 3.26 -7.57
CA ARG A 158 38.43 2.88 -6.48
C ARG A 158 37.38 1.93 -7.06
N ASP A 159 37.46 0.65 -6.77
CA ASP A 159 36.35 -0.26 -7.00
C ASP A 159 35.47 -0.23 -5.77
N THR A 160 34.27 0.35 -5.92
CA THR A 160 33.25 0.31 -4.91
C THR A 160 32.41 -0.93 -5.19
N SER A 161 32.55 -1.95 -4.38
CA SER A 161 31.68 -3.12 -4.43
C SER A 161 30.40 -2.86 -3.63
N TYR A 162 29.27 -3.13 -4.25
CA TYR A 162 27.95 -3.03 -3.61
C TYR A 162 27.51 -4.44 -3.20
N PHE A 163 27.33 -4.67 -1.92
CA PHE A 163 26.76 -5.92 -1.41
C PHE A 163 25.38 -5.65 -0.84
N ALA A 164 24.39 -6.42 -1.29
CA ALA A 164 23.14 -6.52 -0.58
C ALA A 164 23.41 -7.29 0.72
N ASP A 165 23.52 -6.56 1.83
CA ASP A 165 23.66 -7.17 3.13
C ASP A 165 22.26 -7.47 3.67
N HIS A 166 21.84 -8.73 3.55
CA HIS A 166 20.55 -9.18 4.08
C HIS A 166 20.57 -9.37 5.61
N ASP A 167 21.52 -8.77 6.29
CA ASP A 167 21.58 -8.79 7.75
C ASP A 167 20.67 -7.70 8.33
N LEU A 168 19.36 -7.88 8.11
CA LEU A 168 18.33 -6.93 8.51
C LEU A 168 18.46 -6.42 9.96
N PRO A 169 18.73 -7.25 11.00
CA PRO A 169 18.87 -6.79 12.36
C PRO A 169 20.05 -5.84 12.62
N ASN A 170 21.10 -5.96 11.82
CA ASN A 170 22.32 -5.14 11.91
C ASN A 170 22.37 -4.04 10.86
N ALA A 171 21.40 -3.99 9.94
CA ALA A 171 21.32 -2.96 8.93
C ALA A 171 21.21 -1.57 9.57
N HIS A 172 21.83 -0.57 8.92
CA HIS A 172 21.72 0.81 9.38
C HIS A 172 20.28 1.29 9.21
N HIS A 173 19.62 1.67 10.32
CA HIS A 173 18.31 2.26 10.30
C HIS A 173 18.33 3.66 10.90
N ARG A 174 17.49 4.54 10.38
CA ARG A 174 17.31 5.90 10.90
C ARG A 174 15.87 6.34 10.77
N ILE A 175 15.42 7.18 11.68
CA ILE A 175 14.17 7.91 11.55
C ILE A 175 14.41 9.04 10.54
N ILE A 176 13.59 9.07 9.49
CA ILE A 176 13.65 10.11 8.46
C ILE A 176 12.54 11.15 8.63
N TRP A 177 11.46 10.78 9.33
CA TRP A 177 10.35 11.70 9.62
C TRP A 177 9.64 11.32 10.90
N GLN A 178 9.27 12.32 11.70
CA GLN A 178 8.41 12.21 12.88
C GLN A 178 7.81 13.58 13.21
N GLU A 179 6.66 13.59 13.88
CA GLU A 179 5.97 14.82 14.29
C GLU A 179 5.67 14.80 15.79
N PRO A 180 6.63 15.17 16.66
CA PRO A 180 6.47 15.07 18.12
C PRO A 180 5.31 15.87 18.70
N GLY A 181 4.92 16.98 18.03
CA GLY A 181 3.77 17.80 18.41
C GLY A 181 2.40 17.20 18.04
N ARG A 182 2.39 16.06 17.38
CA ARG A 182 1.18 15.37 16.90
C ARG A 182 1.30 13.86 17.12
N PRO A 183 1.25 13.40 18.36
CA PRO A 183 1.51 12.00 18.71
C PRO A 183 0.49 11.01 18.13
N GLU A 184 -0.70 11.48 17.79
CA GLU A 184 -1.79 10.68 17.20
C GLU A 184 -1.60 10.34 15.72
N ARG A 185 -0.69 11.02 15.00
CA ARG A 185 -0.46 10.81 13.56
C ARG A 185 0.23 9.48 13.31
N ARG A 186 -0.21 8.79 12.25
CA ARG A 186 0.34 7.49 11.80
C ARG A 186 0.59 7.52 10.30
N TYR A 187 1.45 6.60 9.82
CA TYR A 187 1.90 6.52 8.43
C TYR A 187 1.57 5.15 7.82
N PRO A 188 0.29 4.86 7.53
CA PRO A 188 -0.17 3.53 7.12
C PRO A 188 0.17 3.13 5.68
N GLY A 189 0.68 4.04 4.87
CA GLY A 189 1.03 3.75 3.48
C GLY A 189 2.25 4.51 3.02
N ILE A 190 3.18 3.80 2.35
CA ILE A 190 4.36 4.37 1.72
C ILE A 190 4.43 3.85 0.29
N GLY A 191 4.53 4.75 -0.68
CA GLY A 191 4.64 4.42 -2.10
C GLY A 191 5.89 5.02 -2.71
N ILE A 192 6.72 4.19 -3.35
CA ILE A 192 7.96 4.62 -3.98
C ILE A 192 7.67 5.09 -5.41
N LEU A 193 8.02 6.33 -5.70
CA LEU A 193 7.94 6.97 -7.02
C LEU A 193 9.21 6.71 -7.84
N PRO A 194 9.17 6.97 -9.16
CA PRO A 194 10.39 7.00 -9.98
C PRO A 194 11.48 7.89 -9.38
N LYS A 195 12.75 7.51 -9.59
CA LYS A 195 13.93 8.18 -9.06
C LYS A 195 14.02 8.14 -7.51
N ASN A 196 13.37 7.18 -6.87
CA ASN A 196 13.36 6.96 -5.41
C ASN A 196 12.81 8.13 -4.58
N ALA A 197 12.05 9.05 -5.18
CA ALA A 197 11.13 9.90 -4.42
C ALA A 197 10.01 9.02 -3.86
N PHE A 198 9.30 9.48 -2.84
CA PHE A 198 8.22 8.67 -2.26
C PHE A 198 7.08 9.52 -1.73
N ILE A 199 5.92 8.88 -1.62
CA ILE A 199 4.71 9.46 -1.05
C ILE A 199 4.35 8.67 0.19
N VAL A 200 3.85 9.36 1.20
CA VAL A 200 3.42 8.79 2.47
C VAL A 200 1.98 9.20 2.76
N ALA A 201 1.14 8.23 3.06
CA ALA A 201 -0.18 8.47 3.63
C ALA A 201 0.00 8.77 5.13
N ARG A 202 -0.38 9.96 5.54
CA ARG A 202 -0.49 10.34 6.94
C ARG A 202 -1.96 10.32 7.34
N THR A 203 -2.28 9.80 8.50
CA THR A 203 -3.63 9.74 9.05
C THR A 203 -3.63 10.05 10.54
N GLY A 204 -4.74 10.54 11.05
CA GLY A 204 -4.97 10.81 12.47
C GLY A 204 -6.39 11.33 12.70
N PRO A 205 -6.80 11.52 13.96
CA PRO A 205 -8.17 11.86 14.32
C PRO A 205 -8.53 13.34 14.10
N ASP A 206 -7.56 14.26 14.21
CA ASP A 206 -7.84 15.71 14.11
C ASP A 206 -7.68 16.20 12.67
N ASN A 207 -8.79 16.30 11.97
CA ASN A 207 -8.87 16.82 10.61
C ASN A 207 -9.56 18.19 10.55
N THR A 208 -9.63 18.93 11.65
CA THR A 208 -10.31 20.24 11.72
C THR A 208 -9.46 21.38 11.15
N SER A 209 -8.15 21.25 11.17
CA SER A 209 -7.23 22.23 10.61
C SER A 209 -7.30 22.24 9.08
N PHE A 210 -7.50 23.41 8.49
CA PHE A 210 -7.43 23.58 7.04
C PHE A 210 -5.97 23.56 6.53
N VAL A 211 -5.02 24.04 7.33
CA VAL A 211 -3.61 24.20 6.93
C VAL A 211 -2.84 22.89 7.12
N ASP A 212 -3.04 22.22 8.25
CA ASP A 212 -2.32 21.01 8.60
C ASP A 212 -3.25 19.98 9.29
N PRO A 213 -4.21 19.40 8.52
CA PRO A 213 -5.04 18.32 9.02
C PRO A 213 -4.19 17.06 9.22
N ASP A 214 -4.61 16.19 10.12
CA ASP A 214 -3.87 14.93 10.37
C ASP A 214 -3.83 14.00 9.16
N THR A 215 -4.92 13.94 8.42
CA THR A 215 -4.98 13.12 7.20
C THR A 215 -4.46 13.90 6.00
N ARG A 216 -3.36 13.44 5.41
CA ARG A 216 -2.73 14.09 4.26
C ARG A 216 -1.78 13.17 3.52
N LEU A 217 -1.53 13.43 2.24
CA LEU A 217 -0.42 12.83 1.51
C LEU A 217 0.81 13.73 1.58
N LEU A 218 1.91 13.17 2.06
CA LEU A 218 3.21 13.82 2.14
C LEU A 218 4.09 13.33 0.99
N ARG A 219 4.82 14.24 0.34
CA ARG A 219 5.76 13.89 -0.73
C ARG A 219 7.19 14.21 -0.31
N PHE A 220 8.07 13.23 -0.47
CA PHE A 220 9.49 13.33 -0.16
C PHE A 220 10.33 13.15 -1.43
N ASN A 221 11.49 13.79 -1.45
CA ASN A 221 12.51 13.50 -2.47
C ASN A 221 13.33 12.26 -2.10
N SER A 222 14.24 11.85 -2.98
CA SER A 222 15.13 10.70 -2.75
C SER A 222 16.17 10.92 -1.63
N GLY A 223 16.32 12.14 -1.14
CA GLY A 223 17.17 12.51 -0.01
C GLY A 223 16.42 12.60 1.32
N ASP A 224 15.18 12.06 1.39
CA ASP A 224 14.33 12.03 2.58
C ASP A 224 13.86 13.41 3.06
N THR A 225 13.87 14.41 2.16
CA THR A 225 13.37 15.76 2.48
C THR A 225 11.92 15.91 2.04
N LEU A 226 11.07 16.38 2.95
CA LEU A 226 9.68 16.74 2.62
C LEU A 226 9.69 17.90 1.61
N ILE A 227 9.03 17.70 0.46
CA ILE A 227 8.93 18.73 -0.57
C ILE A 227 7.67 19.57 -0.31
N THR A 228 6.52 18.98 -0.62
CA THR A 228 5.20 19.59 -0.41
C THR A 228 4.19 18.49 -0.23
N PRO A 229 3.11 18.69 0.53
CA PRO A 229 1.97 17.80 0.49
C PRO A 229 1.33 17.79 -0.89
N ILE A 230 0.66 16.70 -1.24
CA ILE A 230 -0.16 16.62 -2.46
C ILE A 230 -1.48 17.32 -2.18
N GLY A 231 -1.78 18.36 -2.96
CA GLY A 231 -2.84 19.34 -2.66
C GLY A 231 -4.24 18.98 -3.16
N ASP A 232 -4.35 18.04 -4.12
CA ASP A 232 -5.62 17.80 -4.82
C ASP A 232 -6.61 16.88 -4.08
N LEU A 233 -6.18 16.32 -2.95
CA LEU A 233 -7.03 15.57 -2.04
C LEU A 233 -7.41 16.45 -0.86
N VAL A 234 -8.70 16.50 -0.55
CA VAL A 234 -9.27 17.42 0.46
C VAL A 234 -9.63 16.63 1.71
N THR A 235 -8.98 16.97 2.81
CA THR A 235 -9.31 16.37 4.10
C THR A 235 -10.64 16.88 4.63
N ARG A 236 -11.51 15.96 5.05
CA ARG A 236 -12.86 16.25 5.54
C ARG A 236 -13.04 15.81 6.99
N PRO A 237 -13.20 16.78 7.92
CA PRO A 237 -13.46 16.46 9.34
C PRO A 237 -14.78 15.73 9.57
N SER A 238 -15.82 16.11 8.85
CA SER A 238 -17.18 15.61 9.02
C SER A 238 -17.61 14.59 7.95
N GLY A 239 -16.67 14.18 7.09
CA GLY A 239 -16.97 13.34 5.93
C GLY A 239 -17.20 14.12 4.65
N GLY A 240 -17.33 13.42 3.52
CA GLY A 240 -17.50 14.02 2.20
C GLY A 240 -17.91 13.02 1.14
N THR A 241 -18.46 13.54 0.05
CA THR A 241 -19.02 12.77 -1.07
C THR A 241 -18.26 12.94 -2.38
N ALA A 242 -17.26 13.83 -2.43
CA ALA A 242 -16.43 14.00 -3.62
C ALA A 242 -15.35 12.92 -3.69
N ILE A 243 -14.92 12.60 -4.91
CA ILE A 243 -13.82 11.64 -5.14
C ILE A 243 -12.49 12.10 -4.52
N THR A 244 -12.33 13.40 -4.33
CA THR A 244 -11.15 14.02 -3.73
C THR A 244 -11.18 14.03 -2.19
N ASP A 245 -12.32 13.67 -1.58
CA ASP A 245 -12.45 13.73 -0.13
C ASP A 245 -11.73 12.57 0.54
N ILE A 246 -10.84 12.91 1.48
CA ILE A 246 -10.08 11.94 2.28
C ILE A 246 -10.32 12.15 3.77
N ARG A 247 -10.26 11.05 4.56
CA ARG A 247 -10.42 11.11 6.00
C ARG A 247 -9.50 10.16 6.78
N TYR A 248 -9.53 8.87 6.48
CA TYR A 248 -8.73 7.86 7.18
C TYR A 248 -7.96 7.06 6.15
N LEU A 249 -6.81 7.56 5.74
CA LEU A 249 -5.93 6.86 4.80
C LEU A 249 -5.40 5.57 5.43
N THR A 250 -5.35 4.51 4.64
CA THR A 250 -4.97 3.16 5.07
C THR A 250 -3.80 2.59 4.28
N GLY A 251 -3.55 3.07 3.05
CA GLY A 251 -2.47 2.57 2.22
C GLY A 251 -2.24 3.37 0.95
N ILE A 252 -1.13 3.08 0.29
CA ILE A 252 -0.76 3.62 -1.02
C ILE A 252 -0.14 2.50 -1.86
N MET A 253 -0.54 2.40 -3.11
CA MET A 253 0.10 1.58 -4.14
C MET A 253 0.52 2.48 -5.30
N VAL A 254 1.80 2.54 -5.62
CA VAL A 254 2.34 3.26 -6.78
C VAL A 254 2.46 2.30 -7.95
N PHE A 255 2.01 2.72 -9.13
CA PHE A 255 2.18 1.93 -10.35
C PHE A 255 3.66 1.89 -10.74
N PRO A 256 4.21 0.72 -11.00
CA PRO A 256 5.61 0.58 -11.31
C PRO A 256 6.04 1.39 -12.54
N SER A 257 7.16 2.10 -12.41
CA SER A 257 7.73 2.96 -13.46
C SER A 257 6.83 4.13 -13.90
N GLN A 258 5.80 4.45 -13.10
CA GLN A 258 4.87 5.55 -13.34
C GLN A 258 4.82 6.44 -12.10
N PHE A 259 4.24 7.63 -12.27
CA PHE A 259 3.94 8.52 -11.15
C PHE A 259 2.50 8.34 -10.62
N ASP A 260 1.67 7.58 -11.34
CA ASP A 260 0.32 7.27 -10.91
C ASP A 260 0.33 6.39 -9.66
N PHE A 261 -0.67 6.57 -8.80
CA PHE A 261 -0.84 5.76 -7.60
C PHE A 261 -2.32 5.61 -7.23
N VAL A 262 -2.61 4.58 -6.45
CA VAL A 262 -3.91 4.39 -5.80
C VAL A 262 -3.74 4.60 -4.31
N VAL A 263 -4.60 5.44 -3.75
CA VAL A 263 -4.75 5.64 -2.30
C VAL A 263 -5.92 4.81 -1.82
N THR A 264 -5.77 4.13 -0.71
CA THR A 264 -6.86 3.44 -0.02
C THR A 264 -7.21 4.14 1.28
N GLN A 265 -8.48 4.08 1.67
CA GLN A 265 -8.99 4.67 2.90
C GLN A 265 -10.21 3.93 3.45
N SER A 266 -10.46 4.09 4.74
CA SER A 266 -11.74 3.67 5.33
C SER A 266 -12.86 4.57 4.83
N THR A 267 -14.02 3.98 4.54
CA THR A 267 -15.21 4.75 4.11
C THR A 267 -16.02 5.31 5.29
N ASP A 268 -15.45 5.33 6.48
CA ASP A 268 -16.07 5.96 7.63
C ASP A 268 -16.11 7.49 7.44
N GLY A 269 -17.26 7.98 6.99
CA GLY A 269 -17.51 9.37 6.69
C GLY A 269 -17.10 9.86 5.28
N VAL A 270 -16.57 9.00 4.42
CA VAL A 270 -16.31 9.28 3.00
C VAL A 270 -16.92 8.19 2.12
N VAL A 271 -17.16 8.51 0.86
CA VAL A 271 -17.90 7.63 -0.05
C VAL A 271 -16.98 6.66 -0.79
N TYR A 272 -15.78 7.12 -1.13
CA TYR A 272 -14.84 6.38 -1.98
C TYR A 272 -13.72 5.78 -1.15
N GLY A 273 -13.61 4.46 -1.11
CA GLY A 273 -12.55 3.74 -0.38
C GLY A 273 -11.23 3.65 -1.14
N ALA A 274 -11.23 3.90 -2.44
CA ALA A 274 -10.02 3.92 -3.26
C ALA A 274 -10.08 5.09 -4.24
N VAL A 275 -8.95 5.80 -4.38
CA VAL A 275 -8.81 6.93 -5.30
C VAL A 275 -7.56 6.71 -6.15
N TRP A 276 -7.73 6.65 -7.48
CA TRP A 276 -6.63 6.58 -8.42
C TRP A 276 -6.19 7.98 -8.82
N MET A 277 -4.97 8.34 -8.45
CA MET A 277 -4.35 9.62 -8.77
C MET A 277 -3.44 9.47 -9.99
N ALA A 278 -3.76 10.16 -11.05
CA ALA A 278 -2.97 10.19 -12.29
C ALA A 278 -2.08 11.43 -12.30
N TYR A 279 -0.81 11.24 -12.64
CA TYR A 279 0.14 12.34 -12.78
C TYR A 279 -0.08 13.07 -14.10
N THR A 280 -0.28 14.38 -13.99
CA THR A 280 -0.49 15.26 -15.15
C THR A 280 0.63 16.31 -15.19
N SER A 281 1.22 16.49 -16.36
CA SER A 281 2.24 17.51 -16.61
C SER A 281 1.88 18.27 -17.88
N THR A 282 1.43 19.50 -17.71
CA THR A 282 1.13 20.47 -18.76
C THR A 282 2.02 21.70 -18.56
N ILE A 283 1.87 22.72 -19.42
CA ILE A 283 2.59 24.00 -19.27
C ILE A 283 2.17 24.71 -17.98
N ASP A 284 0.88 24.63 -17.63
CA ASP A 284 0.27 25.39 -16.53
C ASP A 284 0.13 24.58 -15.25
N PHE A 285 0.20 23.25 -15.30
CA PHE A 285 -0.02 22.38 -14.15
C PHE A 285 0.89 21.17 -14.16
N GLN A 286 1.51 20.92 -13.00
CA GLN A 286 2.28 19.70 -12.75
C GLN A 286 1.90 19.13 -11.38
N GLY A 287 1.20 17.99 -11.39
CA GLY A 287 0.71 17.39 -10.15
C GLY A 287 -0.13 16.14 -10.41
N TRP A 288 -0.90 15.75 -9.42
CA TRP A 288 -1.78 14.59 -9.49
C TRP A 288 -3.23 15.04 -9.43
N LEU A 289 -4.04 14.49 -10.33
CA LEU A 289 -5.49 14.66 -10.33
C LEU A 289 -6.15 13.27 -10.24
N PRO A 290 -7.37 13.16 -9.70
CA PRO A 290 -8.14 11.93 -9.79
C PRO A 290 -8.27 11.51 -11.27
N LYS A 291 -7.90 10.25 -11.56
CA LYS A 291 -7.97 9.71 -12.92
C LYS A 291 -9.39 9.60 -13.42
N TYR A 292 -10.31 9.33 -12.53
CA TYR A 292 -11.72 9.17 -12.82
C TYR A 292 -12.52 10.17 -11.98
N ASP A 293 -13.51 10.77 -12.62
CA ASP A 293 -14.45 11.69 -11.98
C ASP A 293 -15.88 11.11 -12.07
N PRO A 294 -16.50 10.73 -10.95
CA PRO A 294 -17.87 10.22 -10.95
C PRO A 294 -18.91 11.27 -11.40
N ALA A 295 -18.59 12.55 -11.36
CA ALA A 295 -19.43 13.61 -11.91
C ALA A 295 -19.44 13.59 -13.46
N ASN A 296 -18.41 13.04 -14.08
CA ASN A 296 -18.35 12.84 -15.52
C ASN A 296 -19.20 11.62 -15.92
N GLY A 297 -20.31 11.86 -16.61
CA GLY A 297 -21.26 10.81 -17.03
C GLY A 297 -20.62 9.66 -17.82
N ALA A 298 -19.56 9.92 -18.60
CA ALA A 298 -18.84 8.90 -19.36
C ALA A 298 -18.00 7.96 -18.47
N GLN A 299 -17.71 8.33 -17.23
CA GLN A 299 -16.89 7.57 -16.30
C GLN A 299 -17.69 6.90 -15.17
N ARG A 300 -19.00 7.07 -15.14
CA ARG A 300 -19.87 6.49 -14.10
C ARG A 300 -19.85 4.96 -14.03
N GLY A 301 -19.43 4.28 -15.10
CA GLY A 301 -19.31 2.82 -15.16
C GLY A 301 -17.93 2.28 -14.74
N VAL A 302 -17.08 3.09 -14.11
CA VAL A 302 -15.78 2.64 -13.60
C VAL A 302 -15.95 2.15 -12.17
N ASP A 303 -15.83 0.85 -11.96
CA ASP A 303 -16.20 0.22 -10.68
C ASP A 303 -15.30 0.63 -9.51
N ILE A 304 -14.01 0.90 -9.72
CA ILE A 304 -13.08 1.30 -8.65
C ILE A 304 -13.52 2.59 -7.93
N ILE A 305 -14.27 3.45 -8.63
CA ILE A 305 -14.86 4.67 -8.09
C ILE A 305 -16.36 4.50 -7.81
N HIS A 306 -16.85 3.27 -7.69
CA HIS A 306 -18.24 3.04 -7.32
C HIS A 306 -18.45 3.43 -5.85
N PRO A 307 -19.43 4.29 -5.53
CA PRO A 307 -19.75 4.68 -4.17
C PRO A 307 -20.01 3.47 -3.27
N TYR A 308 -19.42 3.47 -2.09
CA TYR A 308 -19.62 2.43 -1.06
C TYR A 308 -19.23 1.00 -1.47
N LEU A 309 -18.43 0.83 -2.53
CA LEU A 309 -17.90 -0.48 -2.91
C LEU A 309 -17.04 -1.09 -1.80
N PHE A 310 -16.29 -0.24 -1.11
CA PHE A 310 -15.43 -0.62 0.00
C PHE A 310 -16.04 -0.22 1.34
N GLN A 311 -15.68 -0.96 2.41
CA GLN A 311 -15.96 -0.56 3.79
C GLN A 311 -14.70 -0.12 4.54
N ASN A 312 -13.59 -0.82 4.33
CA ASN A 312 -12.27 -0.45 4.84
C ASN A 312 -11.20 -0.99 3.91
N ALA A 313 -11.04 -0.35 2.75
CA ALA A 313 -9.94 -0.65 1.85
C ALA A 313 -8.62 -0.42 2.60
N SER A 314 -7.85 -1.47 2.85
CA SER A 314 -6.69 -1.44 3.76
C SER A 314 -5.35 -1.54 3.05
N GLY A 315 -5.32 -1.95 1.80
CA GLY A 315 -4.10 -2.02 1.00
C GLY A 315 -4.39 -2.30 -0.46
N ALA A 316 -3.42 -2.01 -1.33
CA ALA A 316 -3.53 -2.27 -2.76
C ALA A 316 -2.22 -2.85 -3.32
N ALA A 317 -2.33 -3.70 -4.36
CA ALA A 317 -1.22 -4.25 -5.10
C ALA A 317 -1.51 -4.25 -6.60
N TYR A 318 -0.45 -4.35 -7.41
CA TYR A 318 -0.55 -4.30 -8.86
C TYR A 318 0.20 -5.45 -9.53
N ASP A 319 -0.52 -6.22 -10.36
CA ASP A 319 0.08 -7.17 -11.28
C ASP A 319 0.59 -6.45 -12.52
N ARG A 320 1.90 -6.29 -12.64
CA ARG A 320 2.55 -5.62 -13.78
C ARG A 320 2.28 -6.31 -15.12
N ARG A 321 2.11 -7.64 -15.13
CA ARG A 321 2.00 -8.44 -16.35
C ARG A 321 0.60 -8.38 -16.93
N ARG A 322 -0.40 -8.57 -16.06
CA ARG A 322 -1.80 -8.53 -16.46
C ARG A 322 -2.40 -7.14 -16.40
N ARG A 323 -1.67 -6.19 -15.79
CA ARG A 323 -2.14 -4.81 -15.55
C ARG A 323 -3.43 -4.80 -14.73
N GLU A 324 -3.43 -5.59 -13.66
CA GLU A 324 -4.58 -5.73 -12.77
C GLU A 324 -4.29 -5.13 -11.40
N ILE A 325 -5.30 -4.54 -10.80
CA ILE A 325 -5.24 -3.92 -9.48
C ILE A 325 -5.97 -4.81 -8.50
N PHE A 326 -5.38 -5.04 -7.35
CA PHE A 326 -5.98 -5.77 -6.23
C PHE A 326 -6.09 -4.82 -5.05
N ILE A 327 -7.27 -4.76 -4.44
CA ILE A 327 -7.53 -3.98 -3.23
C ILE A 327 -8.08 -4.94 -2.19
N VAL A 328 -7.44 -4.95 -1.03
CA VAL A 328 -7.90 -5.73 0.11
C VAL A 328 -8.82 -4.86 0.98
N ASP A 329 -9.96 -5.41 1.39
CA ASP A 329 -10.89 -4.75 2.31
C ASP A 329 -11.00 -5.58 3.60
N SER A 330 -10.55 -5.01 4.70
CA SER A 330 -10.46 -5.71 5.97
C SER A 330 -11.80 -5.87 6.69
N LYS A 331 -12.81 -5.07 6.37
CA LYS A 331 -14.18 -5.25 6.91
C LYS A 331 -15.02 -6.19 6.05
N LEU A 332 -14.69 -6.31 4.76
CA LEU A 332 -15.38 -7.23 3.85
C LEU A 332 -14.71 -8.61 3.79
N ASP A 333 -13.58 -8.79 4.47
CA ASP A 333 -12.79 -10.03 4.44
C ASP A 333 -12.47 -10.48 3.00
N SER A 334 -12.13 -9.54 2.12
CA SER A 334 -12.10 -9.79 0.68
C SER A 334 -10.92 -9.13 -0.01
N VAL A 335 -10.51 -9.74 -1.11
CA VAL A 335 -9.63 -9.17 -2.14
C VAL A 335 -10.48 -8.85 -3.35
N ILE A 336 -10.54 -7.59 -3.73
CA ILE A 336 -11.33 -7.10 -4.86
C ILE A 336 -10.38 -6.79 -6.00
N LYS A 337 -10.66 -7.36 -7.17
CA LYS A 337 -9.80 -7.30 -8.35
C LYS A 337 -10.40 -6.39 -9.42
N PHE A 338 -9.54 -5.56 -10.02
CA PHE A 338 -9.90 -4.67 -11.13
C PHE A 338 -8.92 -4.83 -12.29
N ASN A 339 -9.40 -4.56 -13.50
CA ASN A 339 -8.52 -4.44 -14.66
C ASN A 339 -7.82 -3.05 -14.69
N GLN A 340 -6.97 -2.84 -15.69
CA GLN A 340 -6.24 -1.57 -15.91
C GLN A 340 -7.13 -0.34 -16.15
N ARG A 341 -8.44 -0.53 -16.34
CA ARG A 341 -9.43 0.54 -16.51
C ARG A 341 -10.27 0.77 -15.25
N GLY A 342 -9.94 0.10 -14.14
CA GLY A 342 -10.69 0.20 -12.90
C GLY A 342 -12.04 -0.53 -12.92
N GLN A 343 -12.25 -1.46 -13.86
CA GLN A 343 -13.47 -2.26 -13.93
C GLN A 343 -13.32 -3.54 -13.12
N LEU A 344 -14.35 -3.89 -12.36
CA LEU A 344 -14.40 -5.06 -11.49
C LEU A 344 -14.22 -6.35 -12.28
N ARG A 345 -13.53 -7.31 -11.69
CA ARG A 345 -13.32 -8.65 -12.24
C ARG A 345 -13.99 -9.70 -11.37
N SER A 346 -14.51 -10.72 -12.01
CA SER A 346 -15.22 -11.83 -11.35
C SER A 346 -14.34 -12.67 -10.43
N GLU A 347 -13.02 -12.61 -10.60
CA GLU A 347 -12.04 -13.36 -9.81
C GLU A 347 -11.72 -12.71 -8.45
N SER A 348 -12.55 -11.80 -7.96
CA SER A 348 -12.50 -11.30 -6.57
C SER A 348 -12.84 -12.43 -5.59
N PHE A 349 -12.14 -12.50 -4.45
CA PHE A 349 -12.25 -13.63 -3.51
C PHE A 349 -12.06 -13.20 -2.05
N GLY A 350 -12.27 -14.11 -1.11
CA GLY A 350 -11.89 -13.86 0.29
C GLY A 350 -12.74 -14.58 1.33
N ARG A 351 -14.07 -14.47 1.29
CA ARG A 351 -14.95 -15.02 2.34
C ARG A 351 -14.89 -16.54 2.46
N THR A 352 -14.73 -17.22 1.33
CA THR A 352 -14.54 -18.67 1.27
C THR A 352 -13.38 -18.96 0.33
N LEU A 353 -12.44 -19.76 0.76
CA LEU A 353 -11.27 -20.13 -0.02
C LEU A 353 -11.34 -21.61 -0.38
N THR A 354 -10.90 -21.95 -1.58
CA THR A 354 -10.73 -23.34 -2.04
C THR A 354 -9.27 -23.63 -2.21
N SER A 355 -8.85 -24.82 -1.78
CA SER A 355 -7.53 -25.38 -2.08
C SER A 355 -7.69 -26.69 -2.82
N SER A 356 -6.59 -27.26 -3.30
CA SER A 356 -6.57 -28.62 -3.86
C SER A 356 -7.03 -29.70 -2.87
N SER A 357 -7.03 -29.40 -1.57
CA SER A 357 -7.43 -30.29 -0.48
C SER A 357 -8.84 -30.03 0.08
N GLY A 358 -9.58 -29.05 -0.46
CA GLY A 358 -10.93 -28.74 -0.03
C GLY A 358 -11.16 -27.28 0.39
N GLN A 359 -12.27 -27.03 1.08
CA GLN A 359 -12.65 -25.70 1.54
C GLN A 359 -11.81 -25.26 2.74
N LEU A 360 -11.23 -24.07 2.68
CA LEU A 360 -10.42 -23.45 3.74
C LEU A 360 -11.20 -22.30 4.43
N PRO A 361 -10.85 -21.97 5.68
CA PRO A 361 -11.36 -20.76 6.31
C PRO A 361 -11.11 -19.54 5.43
N GLY A 362 -12.09 -18.65 5.33
CA GLY A 362 -11.95 -17.40 4.61
C GLY A 362 -10.87 -16.48 5.19
N LEU A 363 -10.60 -15.39 4.49
CA LEU A 363 -9.82 -14.28 5.02
C LEU A 363 -10.54 -13.70 6.26
N LYS A 364 -9.75 -13.13 7.16
CA LYS A 364 -10.26 -12.44 8.34
C LYS A 364 -9.48 -11.15 8.58
N SER A 365 -10.16 -10.03 8.44
CA SER A 365 -9.56 -8.70 8.58
C SER A 365 -8.19 -8.58 7.86
N PRO A 366 -8.08 -8.93 6.56
CA PRO A 366 -6.84 -8.82 5.83
C PRO A 366 -6.44 -7.36 5.68
N MET A 367 -5.16 -7.03 5.90
CA MET A 367 -4.71 -5.62 5.87
C MET A 367 -3.69 -5.33 4.78
N GLY A 368 -2.73 -6.21 4.56
CA GLY A 368 -1.67 -6.00 3.59
C GLY A 368 -1.79 -6.92 2.38
N ILE A 369 -1.33 -6.45 1.24
CA ILE A 369 -1.33 -7.21 -0.01
C ILE A 369 -0.10 -6.87 -0.84
N ALA A 370 0.52 -7.88 -1.47
CA ALA A 370 1.65 -7.70 -2.37
C ALA A 370 1.55 -8.66 -3.55
N PHE A 371 2.12 -8.27 -4.68
CA PHE A 371 2.22 -9.11 -5.87
C PHE A 371 3.68 -9.28 -6.26
N SER A 372 4.16 -10.51 -6.33
CA SER A 372 5.55 -10.80 -6.65
C SER A 372 5.81 -11.00 -8.14
N SER A 373 7.08 -10.98 -8.51
CA SER A 373 7.51 -11.18 -9.91
C SER A 373 7.20 -12.57 -10.46
N ASP A 374 7.01 -13.58 -9.59
CA ASP A 374 6.62 -14.94 -9.95
C ASP A 374 5.09 -15.13 -10.05
N CYS A 375 4.33 -14.03 -10.09
CA CYS A 375 2.87 -13.97 -10.18
C CYS A 375 2.14 -14.59 -8.97
N THR A 376 2.76 -14.59 -7.82
CA THR A 376 2.11 -14.95 -6.57
C THR A 376 1.54 -13.71 -5.90
N LEU A 377 0.28 -13.77 -5.55
CA LEU A 377 -0.40 -12.76 -4.74
C LEU A 377 -0.29 -13.18 -3.27
N TYR A 378 0.20 -12.26 -2.45
CA TYR A 378 0.36 -12.46 -1.01
C TYR A 378 -0.61 -11.56 -0.27
N VAL A 379 -1.27 -12.10 0.75
CA VAL A 379 -2.22 -11.38 1.60
C VAL A 379 -1.81 -11.57 3.07
N ALA A 380 -1.58 -10.47 3.76
CA ALA A 380 -1.42 -10.47 5.21
C ALA A 380 -2.81 -10.60 5.85
N ASP A 381 -3.18 -11.82 6.19
CA ASP A 381 -4.46 -12.21 6.77
C ASP A 381 -4.39 -12.02 8.29
N THR A 382 -4.51 -10.76 8.70
CA THR A 382 -4.21 -10.27 10.06
C THR A 382 -5.02 -10.98 11.13
N GLY A 383 -6.32 -11.15 10.90
CA GLY A 383 -7.21 -11.80 11.88
C GLY A 383 -6.97 -13.30 12.03
N ASN A 384 -6.37 -13.94 11.01
CA ASN A 384 -5.95 -15.34 11.09
C ASN A 384 -4.46 -15.48 11.45
N LYS A 385 -3.72 -14.38 11.62
CA LYS A 385 -2.30 -14.34 12.03
C LYS A 385 -1.36 -15.07 11.06
N VAL A 386 -1.66 -15.03 9.77
CA VAL A 386 -0.90 -15.73 8.72
C VAL A 386 -0.71 -14.84 7.50
N VAL A 387 0.25 -15.22 6.65
CA VAL A 387 0.34 -14.74 5.29
C VAL A 387 -0.17 -15.83 4.36
N ARG A 388 -1.17 -15.51 3.54
CA ARG A 388 -1.71 -16.41 2.52
C ARG A 388 -1.15 -16.09 1.15
N ARG A 389 -1.04 -17.11 0.32
CA ARG A 389 -0.47 -17.02 -1.01
C ARG A 389 -1.45 -17.57 -2.02
N PHE A 390 -1.60 -16.88 -3.14
CA PHE A 390 -2.56 -17.25 -4.17
C PHE A 390 -1.92 -17.21 -5.54
N LYS A 391 -2.28 -18.17 -6.38
CA LYS A 391 -1.97 -18.19 -7.83
C LYS A 391 -3.23 -18.39 -8.64
N LEU A 392 -3.23 -17.85 -9.84
CA LEU A 392 -4.32 -18.03 -10.78
C LEU A 392 -4.39 -19.50 -11.24
N SER A 393 -5.59 -20.12 -11.27
CA SER A 393 -5.80 -21.55 -11.58
C SER A 393 -5.34 -21.94 -12.99
N ILE A 394 -5.48 -21.02 -13.96
CA ILE A 394 -5.00 -21.20 -15.34
C ILE A 394 -3.68 -20.46 -15.51
N GLN A 395 -2.68 -20.89 -14.81
CA GLN A 395 -1.36 -20.29 -14.94
C GLN A 395 -0.51 -21.08 -15.93
N SER A 396 -0.73 -20.82 -17.21
CA SER A 396 0.30 -21.07 -18.20
C SER A 396 1.40 -20.05 -18.00
N THR A 397 2.43 -20.43 -17.28
CA THR A 397 3.74 -19.76 -17.13
C THR A 397 3.70 -18.26 -16.79
N CYS A 398 4.24 -17.94 -15.64
CA CYS A 398 4.69 -16.57 -15.28
C CYS A 398 6.01 -16.24 -16.02
N ARG A 399 6.07 -16.52 -17.34
CA ARG A 399 7.18 -16.20 -18.24
C ARG A 399 7.01 -14.89 -18.95
#